data_a274639c45a3c33fe611512233df636c
#
_entry.id   a274639c45a3c33fe611512233df636c
#
_cell.length_a   1.000
_cell.length_b   1.000
_cell.length_c   1.000
_cell.angle_alpha   90.00
_cell.angle_beta   90.00
_cell.angle_gamma   90.00
#
_symmetry.space_group_name_H-M   'P 1'
#
loop_
_entity.id
_entity.type
_entity.pdbx_description
1 polymer ?
#
loop_
_entity_poly.entity_id
_entity_poly.type
_entity_poly.pdbx_seq_one_letter_code
_entity_poly.pdbx_strand_id
1 'polypeptide(L)'
;MSYADYLTELLRPLGVYDWENGTFQKAELAAEGKALDGCGAELDRVQREMNLNTAQDEGLAAVEELLPYRPVTDQTERRRSALAALLRIGGDSFTLDGVNDNLAGCGLNALAAETAQPGHIQVSFPEVPGIPDGFGSMKKIIEEIIPCHIGIEYVFWYITWAMMEARFDTWGDIEAGDYDWESLEKLVE
;
A
#
# COMPACT_ATOMS: atom_id res chain seq x y z
N MET A 1 26.12 -10.06 -19.05
CA MET A 1 26.98 -11.19 -19.48
C MET A 1 26.23 -12.46 -19.11
N SER A 2 25.95 -13.36 -20.03
CA SER A 2 25.28 -14.62 -19.70
C SER A 2 26.24 -15.58 -19.01
N TYR A 3 25.73 -16.52 -18.23
CA TYR A 3 26.59 -17.56 -17.64
C TYR A 3 27.25 -18.44 -18.71
N ALA A 4 26.61 -18.61 -19.88
CA ALA A 4 27.21 -19.29 -21.00
C ALA A 4 28.49 -18.61 -21.51
N ASP A 5 28.47 -17.27 -21.62
CA ASP A 5 29.65 -16.48 -21.98
C ASP A 5 30.74 -16.57 -20.90
N TYR A 6 30.33 -16.44 -19.65
CA TYR A 6 31.24 -16.55 -18.50
C TYR A 6 31.94 -17.92 -18.46
N LEU A 7 31.18 -19.02 -18.58
CA LEU A 7 31.73 -20.37 -18.63
C LEU A 7 32.67 -20.57 -19.82
N THR A 8 32.32 -20.02 -20.97
CA THR A 8 33.17 -20.05 -22.18
C THR A 8 34.51 -19.34 -21.93
N GLU A 9 34.52 -18.15 -21.36
CA GLU A 9 35.72 -17.41 -21.02
C GLU A 9 36.57 -18.12 -19.95
N LEU A 10 35.91 -18.68 -18.93
CA LEU A 10 36.56 -19.41 -17.83
C LEU A 10 37.28 -20.66 -18.34
N LEU A 11 36.70 -21.39 -19.29
CA LEU A 11 37.23 -22.65 -19.80
C LEU A 11 38.20 -22.47 -20.99
N ARG A 12 38.17 -21.32 -21.67
CA ARG A 12 39.04 -21.04 -22.82
C ARG A 12 40.53 -21.26 -22.56
N PRO A 13 41.11 -20.83 -21.40
CA PRO A 13 42.53 -20.99 -21.14
C PRO A 13 43.00 -22.43 -20.99
N LEU A 14 42.08 -23.37 -20.72
CA LEU A 14 42.40 -24.77 -20.53
C LEU A 14 42.87 -25.47 -21.82
N GLY A 15 42.49 -24.92 -22.99
CA GLY A 15 42.88 -25.47 -24.30
C GLY A 15 42.37 -26.85 -24.63
N VAL A 16 41.39 -27.38 -23.85
CA VAL A 16 40.83 -28.72 -24.02
C VAL A 16 39.53 -28.73 -24.80
N TYR A 17 38.94 -27.56 -25.01
CA TYR A 17 37.66 -27.37 -25.72
C TYR A 17 37.90 -26.87 -27.13
N ASP A 18 37.23 -27.50 -28.11
CA ASP A 18 37.21 -27.02 -29.49
C ASP A 18 36.08 -25.98 -29.66
N TRP A 19 36.47 -24.73 -29.62
CA TRP A 19 35.52 -23.61 -29.72
C TRP A 19 35.02 -23.34 -31.16
N GLU A 20 35.70 -23.87 -32.16
CA GLU A 20 35.34 -23.65 -33.56
C GLU A 20 34.42 -24.75 -34.08
N ASN A 21 34.76 -26.00 -33.82
CA ASN A 21 34.08 -27.15 -34.38
C ASN A 21 33.27 -27.96 -33.32
N GLY A 22 33.48 -27.73 -32.05
CA GLY A 22 32.86 -28.46 -30.93
C GLY A 22 31.38 -28.11 -30.72
N THR A 23 30.49 -28.55 -31.59
CA THR A 23 29.04 -28.27 -31.53
C THR A 23 28.39 -28.81 -30.26
N PHE A 24 28.80 -29.98 -29.77
CA PHE A 24 28.27 -30.59 -28.55
C PHE A 24 28.67 -29.76 -27.31
N GLN A 25 29.92 -29.40 -27.19
CA GLN A 25 30.41 -28.61 -26.04
C GLN A 25 29.77 -27.23 -25.97
N LYS A 26 29.58 -26.58 -27.13
CA LYS A 26 28.82 -25.31 -27.18
C LYS A 26 27.39 -25.47 -26.74
N ALA A 27 26.72 -26.54 -27.16
CA ALA A 27 25.34 -26.82 -26.77
C ALA A 27 25.22 -27.13 -25.27
N GLU A 28 26.19 -27.89 -24.71
CA GLU A 28 26.28 -28.20 -23.27
C GLU A 28 26.43 -26.92 -22.46
N LEU A 29 27.43 -26.09 -22.76
CA LEU A 29 27.67 -24.83 -22.05
C LEU A 29 26.51 -23.84 -22.21
N ALA A 30 25.85 -23.82 -23.36
CA ALA A 30 24.67 -23.01 -23.57
C ALA A 30 23.50 -23.48 -22.68
N ALA A 31 23.30 -24.80 -22.55
CA ALA A 31 22.27 -25.37 -21.68
C ALA A 31 22.56 -25.13 -20.18
N GLU A 32 23.81 -25.36 -19.77
CA GLU A 32 24.25 -25.07 -18.39
C GLU A 32 24.15 -23.57 -18.05
N GLY A 33 24.65 -22.73 -18.97
CA GLY A 33 24.57 -21.28 -18.82
C GLY A 33 23.14 -20.77 -18.70
N LYS A 34 22.23 -21.33 -19.49
CA LYS A 34 20.80 -21.00 -19.40
C LYS A 34 20.19 -21.42 -18.05
N ALA A 35 20.58 -22.59 -17.54
CA ALA A 35 20.12 -23.04 -16.24
C ALA A 35 20.63 -22.14 -15.11
N LEU A 36 21.91 -21.74 -15.18
CA LEU A 36 22.51 -20.80 -14.21
C LEU A 36 21.92 -19.39 -14.31
N ASP A 37 21.65 -18.89 -15.52
CA ASP A 37 20.94 -17.61 -15.72
C ASP A 37 19.55 -17.66 -15.07
N GLY A 38 18.83 -18.78 -15.19
CA GLY A 38 17.55 -19.02 -14.52
C GLY A 38 17.68 -18.99 -13.00
N CYS A 39 18.68 -19.68 -12.43
CA CYS A 39 18.96 -19.64 -10.99
C CYS A 39 19.31 -18.23 -10.51
N GLY A 40 20.10 -17.47 -11.30
CA GLY A 40 20.43 -16.09 -11.01
C GLY A 40 19.18 -15.21 -10.96
N ALA A 41 18.31 -15.32 -11.95
CA ALA A 41 17.07 -14.56 -12.00
C ALA A 41 16.14 -14.86 -10.80
N GLU A 42 16.06 -16.13 -10.37
CA GLU A 42 15.30 -16.51 -9.17
C GLU A 42 15.94 -15.95 -7.90
N LEU A 43 17.26 -15.93 -7.82
CA LEU A 43 17.96 -15.32 -6.68
C LEU A 43 17.70 -13.82 -6.59
N ASP A 44 17.77 -13.12 -7.72
CA ASP A 44 17.44 -11.69 -7.80
C ASP A 44 15.97 -11.43 -7.41
N ARG A 45 15.05 -12.32 -7.81
CA ARG A 45 13.66 -12.25 -7.40
C ARG A 45 13.52 -12.39 -5.89
N VAL A 46 14.14 -13.41 -5.30
CA VAL A 46 14.11 -13.61 -3.84
C VAL A 46 14.70 -12.41 -3.11
N GLN A 47 15.84 -11.88 -3.54
CA GLN A 47 16.45 -10.70 -2.93
C GLN A 47 15.54 -9.48 -2.97
N ARG A 48 14.84 -9.28 -4.09
CA ARG A 48 13.87 -8.20 -4.24
C ARG A 48 12.69 -8.37 -3.29
N GLU A 49 12.11 -9.57 -3.24
CA GLU A 49 10.92 -9.87 -2.43
C GLU A 49 11.19 -9.94 -0.92
N MET A 50 12.44 -10.23 -0.51
CA MET A 50 12.82 -10.24 0.91
C MET A 50 12.86 -8.86 1.56
N ASN A 51 12.92 -7.79 0.80
CA ASN A 51 13.00 -6.44 1.32
C ASN A 51 11.69 -5.69 1.05
N LEU A 52 11.03 -5.25 2.11
CA LEU A 52 9.75 -4.53 2.02
C LEU A 52 9.81 -3.32 1.07
N ASN A 53 10.96 -2.63 0.98
CA ASN A 53 11.11 -1.46 0.11
C ASN A 53 11.18 -1.84 -1.38
N THR A 54 11.52 -3.07 -1.71
CA THR A 54 11.67 -3.53 -3.09
C THR A 54 10.68 -4.62 -3.48
N ALA A 55 10.03 -5.27 -2.51
CA ALA A 55 9.03 -6.32 -2.72
C ALA A 55 7.88 -5.81 -3.59
N GLN A 56 7.41 -6.63 -4.51
CA GLN A 56 6.34 -6.28 -5.46
C GLN A 56 5.06 -7.10 -5.26
N ASP A 57 5.20 -8.39 -5.07
CA ASP A 57 4.07 -9.31 -5.04
C ASP A 57 4.11 -10.28 -3.85
N GLU A 58 4.91 -11.33 -3.95
CA GLU A 58 4.95 -12.43 -2.97
C GLU A 58 5.49 -11.97 -1.61
N GLY A 59 6.50 -11.10 -1.62
CA GLY A 59 7.07 -10.55 -0.40
C GLY A 59 6.09 -9.68 0.36
N LEU A 60 5.30 -8.85 -0.35
CA LEU A 60 4.24 -8.06 0.26
C LEU A 60 3.12 -8.95 0.80
N ALA A 61 2.69 -9.94 0.01
CA ALA A 61 1.64 -10.88 0.41
C ALA A 61 2.04 -11.67 1.68
N ALA A 62 3.29 -12.09 1.77
CA ALA A 62 3.80 -12.79 2.95
C ALA A 62 3.77 -11.91 4.21
N VAL A 63 4.09 -10.63 4.08
CA VAL A 63 3.99 -9.68 5.21
C VAL A 63 2.54 -9.39 5.57
N GLU A 64 1.66 -9.24 4.56
CA GLU A 64 0.22 -9.03 4.78
C GLU A 64 -0.46 -10.19 5.52
N GLU A 65 0.03 -11.43 5.33
CA GLU A 65 -0.49 -12.60 6.07
C GLU A 65 -0.16 -12.56 7.58
N LEU A 66 0.86 -11.81 7.98
CA LEU A 66 1.20 -11.63 9.39
C LEU A 66 0.31 -10.60 10.09
N LEU A 67 -0.38 -9.78 9.33
CA LEU A 67 -1.24 -8.72 9.85
C LEU A 67 -2.70 -9.19 9.93
N PRO A 68 -3.44 -8.76 10.96
CA PRO A 68 -4.86 -9.12 11.11
C PRO A 68 -5.73 -8.53 9.99
N TYR A 69 -5.27 -7.46 9.35
CA TYR A 69 -6.00 -6.79 8.26
C TYR A 69 -5.04 -6.43 7.13
N ARG A 70 -5.53 -6.52 5.88
CA ARG A 70 -4.78 -6.13 4.69
C ARG A 70 -4.98 -4.64 4.39
N PRO A 71 -3.97 -3.96 3.83
CA PRO A 71 -4.14 -2.61 3.29
C PRO A 71 -5.31 -2.51 2.30
N VAL A 72 -5.99 -1.37 2.29
CA VAL A 72 -7.18 -1.12 1.43
C VAL A 72 -6.80 -0.73 0.01
N THR A 73 -5.58 -1.01 -0.44
CA THR A 73 -5.08 -0.58 -1.75
C THR A 73 -4.38 -1.70 -2.50
N ASP A 74 -4.59 -1.75 -3.82
CA ASP A 74 -3.89 -2.69 -4.72
C ASP A 74 -2.60 -2.11 -5.31
N GLN A 75 -2.34 -0.80 -5.11
CA GLN A 75 -1.13 -0.16 -5.64
C GLN A 75 0.09 -0.56 -4.81
N THR A 76 1.11 -1.14 -5.46
CA THR A 76 2.32 -1.68 -4.82
C THR A 76 3.01 -0.68 -3.89
N GLU A 77 3.17 0.58 -4.32
CA GLU A 77 3.82 1.62 -3.50
C GLU A 77 3.00 1.96 -2.24
N ARG A 78 1.69 2.05 -2.40
CA ARG A 78 0.78 2.30 -1.26
C ARG A 78 0.73 1.11 -0.32
N ARG A 79 0.75 -0.13 -0.84
CA ARG A 79 0.86 -1.34 -0.04
C ARG A 79 2.14 -1.35 0.79
N ARG A 80 3.30 -1.03 0.18
CA ARG A 80 4.59 -0.90 0.89
C ARG A 80 4.53 0.13 2.00
N SER A 81 4.01 1.32 1.69
CA SER A 81 3.86 2.41 2.66
C SER A 81 2.98 2.00 3.84
N ALA A 82 1.83 1.38 3.57
CA ALA A 82 0.90 0.91 4.58
C ALA A 82 1.52 -0.18 5.47
N LEU A 83 2.19 -1.17 4.88
CA LEU A 83 2.86 -2.23 5.64
C LEU A 83 4.01 -1.67 6.49
N ALA A 84 4.79 -0.73 5.95
CA ALA A 84 5.86 -0.06 6.70
C ALA A 84 5.31 0.78 7.87
N ALA A 85 4.14 1.42 7.71
CA ALA A 85 3.47 2.16 8.77
C ALA A 85 2.97 1.20 9.86
N LEU A 86 2.26 0.13 9.50
CA LEU A 86 1.73 -0.86 10.43
C LEU A 86 2.84 -1.57 11.22
N LEU A 87 3.95 -1.93 10.58
CA LEU A 87 5.10 -2.56 11.25
C LEU A 87 5.88 -1.59 12.16
N ARG A 88 5.73 -0.29 11.99
CA ARG A 88 6.32 0.73 12.87
C ARG A 88 5.52 0.97 14.14
N ILE A 89 4.30 0.49 14.24
CA ILE A 89 3.47 0.66 15.43
C ILE A 89 4.17 -0.02 16.61
N GLY A 90 4.66 0.79 17.54
CA GLY A 90 5.36 0.37 18.74
C GLY A 90 5.02 1.29 19.90
N GLY A 91 5.55 1.02 21.10
CA GLY A 91 5.22 1.77 22.31
C GLY A 91 5.45 3.29 22.24
N ASP A 92 6.33 3.73 21.34
CA ASP A 92 6.65 5.15 21.14
C ASP A 92 5.79 5.85 20.06
N SER A 93 4.91 5.12 19.38
CA SER A 93 4.10 5.59 18.23
C SER A 93 2.73 6.17 18.66
N PHE A 94 2.45 6.27 19.93
CA PHE A 94 1.15 6.68 20.46
C PHE A 94 1.03 8.17 20.79
N THR A 95 1.84 8.99 20.16
CA THR A 95 1.61 10.43 20.10
C THR A 95 0.57 10.74 19.02
N LEU A 96 -0.14 11.85 19.14
CA LEU A 96 -1.13 12.26 18.14
C LEU A 96 -0.52 12.35 16.73
N ASP A 97 0.69 12.92 16.63
CA ASP A 97 1.43 13.00 15.36
C ASP A 97 1.78 11.60 14.83
N GLY A 98 2.25 10.70 15.70
CA GLY A 98 2.56 9.32 15.32
C GLY A 98 1.33 8.54 14.84
N VAL A 99 0.17 8.75 15.46
CA VAL A 99 -1.11 8.17 15.01
C VAL A 99 -1.47 8.72 13.62
N ASN A 100 -1.39 10.03 13.42
CA ASN A 100 -1.68 10.66 12.14
C ASN A 100 -0.72 10.22 11.04
N ASP A 101 0.58 10.09 11.33
CA ASP A 101 1.58 9.56 10.40
C ASP A 101 1.28 8.11 10.00
N ASN A 102 0.82 7.29 10.94
CA ASN A 102 0.44 5.91 10.67
C ASN A 102 -0.85 5.82 9.83
N LEU A 103 -1.86 6.66 10.13
CA LEU A 103 -3.09 6.75 9.33
C LEU A 103 -2.76 7.13 7.87
N ALA A 104 -1.97 8.19 7.70
CA ALA A 104 -1.53 8.63 6.37
C ALA A 104 -0.67 7.56 5.67
N GLY A 105 0.24 6.91 6.40
CA GLY A 105 1.07 5.82 5.90
C GLY A 105 0.26 4.63 5.40
N CYS A 106 -0.86 4.31 6.06
CA CYS A 106 -1.81 3.29 5.62
C CYS A 106 -2.67 3.73 4.42
N GLY A 107 -2.48 4.95 3.93
CA GLY A 107 -3.25 5.50 2.81
C GLY A 107 -4.67 5.92 3.19
N LEU A 108 -4.92 6.11 4.49
CA LEU A 108 -6.20 6.61 4.99
C LEU A 108 -6.16 8.14 5.04
N ASN A 109 -7.08 8.78 4.32
CA ASN A 109 -7.30 10.22 4.43
C ASN A 109 -8.12 10.52 5.70
N ALA A 110 -7.57 10.13 6.85
CA ALA A 110 -8.18 10.29 8.15
C ALA A 110 -7.28 11.12 9.05
N LEU A 111 -7.86 11.96 9.89
CA LEU A 111 -7.16 12.81 10.83
C LEU A 111 -7.68 12.54 12.24
N ALA A 112 -6.77 12.14 13.13
CA ALA A 112 -7.04 12.01 14.55
C ALA A 112 -6.80 13.35 15.26
N ALA A 113 -7.67 13.69 16.17
CA ALA A 113 -7.56 14.87 17.03
C ALA A 113 -7.95 14.53 18.47
N GLU A 114 -7.38 15.23 19.43
CA GLU A 114 -7.76 15.11 20.84
C GLU A 114 -9.14 15.71 21.07
N THR A 115 -9.91 15.07 21.93
CA THR A 115 -11.20 15.58 22.40
C THR A 115 -11.09 16.19 23.80
N ALA A 116 -12.09 16.96 24.19
CA ALA A 116 -12.17 17.48 25.57
C ALA A 116 -12.40 16.35 26.60
N GLN A 117 -12.81 15.18 26.17
CA GLN A 117 -13.06 14.02 27.03
C GLN A 117 -11.77 13.20 27.19
N PRO A 118 -11.22 13.07 28.40
CA PRO A 118 -10.02 12.26 28.61
C PRO A 118 -10.22 10.79 28.18
N GLY A 119 -9.20 10.24 27.50
CA GLY A 119 -9.24 8.86 27.00
C GLY A 119 -10.04 8.67 25.73
N HIS A 120 -10.43 9.75 25.04
CA HIS A 120 -11.12 9.71 23.76
C HIS A 120 -10.40 10.55 22.72
N ILE A 121 -10.38 10.08 21.50
CA ILE A 121 -9.92 10.83 20.32
C ILE A 121 -11.03 10.86 19.27
N GLN A 122 -11.01 11.90 18.47
CA GLN A 122 -11.89 12.07 17.33
C GLN A 122 -11.13 11.72 16.06
N VAL A 123 -11.73 10.90 15.19
CA VAL A 123 -11.19 10.60 13.86
C VAL A 123 -12.15 11.17 12.82
N SER A 124 -11.66 12.07 11.99
CA SER A 124 -12.41 12.73 10.92
C SER A 124 -11.82 12.41 9.56
N PHE A 125 -12.63 12.58 8.51
CA PHE A 125 -12.27 12.36 7.10
C PHE A 125 -12.43 13.67 6.32
N PRO A 126 -11.45 14.59 6.39
CA PRO A 126 -11.63 15.97 5.91
C PRO A 126 -11.82 16.09 4.39
N GLU A 127 -11.34 15.13 3.60
CA GLU A 127 -11.43 15.16 2.14
C GLU A 127 -12.62 14.37 1.57
N VAL A 128 -13.34 13.62 2.42
CA VAL A 128 -14.44 12.77 1.97
C VAL A 128 -15.73 13.17 2.71
N PRO A 129 -16.67 13.82 2.02
CA PRO A 129 -17.97 14.12 2.61
C PRO A 129 -18.78 12.84 2.85
N GLY A 130 -19.49 12.80 3.96
CA GLY A 130 -20.25 11.64 4.36
C GLY A 130 -19.38 10.48 4.89
N ILE A 131 -19.91 9.27 4.80
CA ILE A 131 -19.19 8.06 5.21
C ILE A 131 -18.33 7.60 4.04
N PRO A 132 -17.01 7.46 4.21
CA PRO A 132 -16.12 6.98 3.16
C PRO A 132 -16.49 5.58 2.65
N ASP A 133 -16.29 5.34 1.35
CA ASP A 133 -16.46 4.01 0.78
C ASP A 133 -15.48 3.04 1.44
N GLY A 134 -15.98 1.84 1.81
CA GLY A 134 -15.16 0.85 2.52
C GLY A 134 -14.84 1.20 3.98
N PHE A 135 -15.57 2.13 4.61
CA PHE A 135 -15.38 2.56 6.00
C PHE A 135 -15.23 1.39 6.98
N GLY A 136 -15.98 0.29 6.78
CA GLY A 136 -15.88 -0.90 7.63
C GLY A 136 -14.47 -1.53 7.65
N SER A 137 -13.73 -1.46 6.54
CA SER A 137 -12.35 -1.92 6.46
C SER A 137 -11.38 -0.88 7.03
N MET A 138 -11.61 0.40 6.74
CA MET A 138 -10.82 1.50 7.30
C MET A 138 -10.92 1.54 8.82
N LYS A 139 -12.12 1.37 9.35
CA LYS A 139 -12.38 1.30 10.81
C LYS A 139 -11.51 0.26 11.50
N LYS A 140 -11.39 -0.95 10.93
CA LYS A 140 -10.56 -2.02 11.49
C LYS A 140 -9.08 -1.64 11.54
N ILE A 141 -8.57 -0.99 10.50
CA ILE A 141 -7.18 -0.51 10.45
C ILE A 141 -6.97 0.60 11.49
N ILE A 142 -7.92 1.54 11.60
CA ILE A 142 -7.88 2.62 12.58
C ILE A 142 -7.86 2.06 14.01
N GLU A 143 -8.72 1.09 14.30
CA GLU A 143 -8.78 0.42 15.60
C GLU A 143 -7.51 -0.36 15.95
N GLU A 144 -6.73 -0.82 14.94
CA GLU A 144 -5.43 -1.46 15.14
C GLU A 144 -4.32 -0.44 15.44
N ILE A 145 -4.38 0.72 14.79
CA ILE A 145 -3.39 1.80 15.00
C ILE A 145 -3.56 2.44 16.38
N ILE A 146 -4.80 2.61 16.82
CA ILE A 146 -5.12 3.34 18.06
C ILE A 146 -5.11 2.35 19.25
N PRO A 147 -4.47 2.72 20.38
CA PRO A 147 -4.45 1.85 21.55
C PRO A 147 -5.85 1.46 22.02
N CYS A 148 -6.06 0.21 22.36
CA CYS A 148 -7.36 -0.37 22.72
C CYS A 148 -8.05 0.27 23.95
N HIS A 149 -7.34 1.05 24.76
CA HIS A 149 -7.88 1.76 25.91
C HIS A 149 -8.37 3.18 25.58
N ILE A 150 -8.17 3.65 24.35
CA ILE A 150 -8.63 4.95 23.86
C ILE A 150 -9.98 4.76 23.16
N GLY A 151 -10.99 5.51 23.58
CA GLY A 151 -12.27 5.59 22.88
C GLY A 151 -12.14 6.37 21.57
N ILE A 152 -12.75 5.88 20.52
CA ILE A 152 -12.71 6.51 19.19
C ILE A 152 -14.08 7.04 18.84
N GLU A 153 -14.15 8.33 18.54
CA GLU A 153 -15.33 8.98 18.01
C GLU A 153 -15.09 9.27 16.52
N TYR A 154 -15.94 8.69 15.64
CA TYR A 154 -15.86 8.96 14.21
C TYR A 154 -16.73 10.14 13.83
N VAL A 155 -16.15 11.15 13.20
CA VAL A 155 -16.85 12.36 12.79
C VAL A 155 -16.84 12.45 11.27
N PHE A 156 -18.06 12.46 10.72
CA PHE A 156 -18.28 12.65 9.30
C PHE A 156 -18.84 14.06 9.07
N TRP A 157 -18.47 14.68 7.98
CA TRP A 157 -18.96 15.99 7.63
C TRP A 157 -19.86 15.92 6.40
N TYR A 158 -20.90 16.72 6.42
CA TYR A 158 -21.90 16.76 5.40
C TYR A 158 -22.13 18.21 4.98
N ILE A 159 -22.77 18.41 3.84
CA ILE A 159 -23.15 19.75 3.41
C ILE A 159 -24.00 20.44 4.49
N THR A 160 -23.68 21.68 4.79
CA THR A 160 -24.48 22.51 5.70
C THR A 160 -25.55 23.31 4.94
N TRP A 161 -26.59 23.74 5.63
CA TRP A 161 -27.61 24.61 5.04
C TRP A 161 -27.01 25.88 4.44
N ALA A 162 -26.02 26.48 5.08
CA ALA A 162 -25.33 27.65 4.56
C ALA A 162 -24.61 27.39 3.23
N MET A 163 -24.02 26.18 3.08
CA MET A 163 -23.38 25.77 1.82
C MET A 163 -24.45 25.52 0.73
N MET A 164 -25.57 24.92 1.10
CA MET A 164 -26.68 24.72 0.18
C MET A 164 -27.25 26.04 -0.31
N GLU A 165 -27.51 26.98 0.59
CA GLU A 165 -28.01 28.35 0.25
C GLU A 165 -27.01 29.14 -0.61
N ALA A 166 -25.69 28.89 -0.43
CA ALA A 166 -24.68 29.53 -1.27
C ALA A 166 -24.59 28.92 -2.69
N ARG A 167 -25.00 27.65 -2.85
CA ARG A 167 -24.92 26.93 -4.13
C ARG A 167 -26.21 26.96 -4.95
N PHE A 168 -27.35 26.96 -4.30
CA PHE A 168 -28.67 26.93 -4.94
C PHE A 168 -29.51 28.13 -4.50
N ASP A 169 -29.97 28.91 -5.47
CA ASP A 169 -30.83 30.09 -5.19
C ASP A 169 -32.25 29.69 -4.82
N THR A 170 -32.73 28.57 -5.38
CA THR A 170 -34.09 28.08 -5.16
C THR A 170 -34.14 26.55 -5.03
N TRP A 171 -35.21 26.05 -4.40
CA TRP A 171 -35.50 24.61 -4.37
C TRP A 171 -35.67 24.00 -5.77
N GLY A 172 -36.17 24.81 -6.72
CA GLY A 172 -36.31 24.38 -8.10
C GLY A 172 -34.98 24.07 -8.77
N ASP A 173 -33.87 24.71 -8.37
CA ASP A 173 -32.53 24.42 -8.88
C ASP A 173 -32.04 23.06 -8.39
N ILE A 174 -32.39 22.70 -7.16
CA ILE A 174 -32.09 21.37 -6.60
C ILE A 174 -32.88 20.28 -7.33
N GLU A 175 -34.18 20.51 -7.55
CA GLU A 175 -35.05 19.59 -8.28
C GLU A 175 -34.60 19.42 -9.75
N ALA A 176 -34.16 20.51 -10.39
CA ALA A 176 -33.65 20.48 -11.75
C ALA A 176 -32.32 19.72 -11.88
N GLY A 177 -31.54 19.61 -10.82
CA GLY A 177 -30.29 18.88 -10.75
C GLY A 177 -30.46 17.36 -10.56
N ASP A 178 -31.67 16.87 -10.34
CA ASP A 178 -32.02 15.45 -10.11
C ASP A 178 -31.16 14.79 -9.01
N TYR A 179 -30.88 15.57 -7.94
CA TYR A 179 -30.14 15.09 -6.81
C TYR A 179 -31.04 14.23 -5.89
N ASP A 180 -30.55 13.06 -5.53
CA ASP A 180 -31.09 12.33 -4.39
C ASP A 180 -30.48 12.85 -3.07
N TRP A 181 -31.05 12.47 -1.94
CA TRP A 181 -30.56 12.93 -0.63
C TRP A 181 -29.11 12.51 -0.37
N GLU A 182 -28.71 11.34 -0.83
CA GLU A 182 -27.35 10.81 -0.63
C GLU A 182 -26.32 11.60 -1.45
N SER A 183 -26.62 11.93 -2.69
CA SER A 183 -25.76 12.76 -3.53
C SER A 183 -25.72 14.21 -3.04
N LEU A 184 -26.85 14.72 -2.54
CA LEU A 184 -26.96 16.08 -2.01
C LEU A 184 -26.10 16.25 -0.74
N GLU A 185 -26.13 15.28 0.19
CA GLU A 185 -25.32 15.30 1.42
C GLU A 185 -23.82 15.34 1.14
N LYS A 186 -23.40 14.80 0.01
CA LYS A 186 -21.98 14.72 -0.42
C LYS A 186 -21.53 15.92 -1.27
N LEU A 187 -22.42 16.84 -1.60
CA LEU A 187 -22.11 18.06 -2.37
C LEU A 187 -21.41 19.10 -1.51
N VAL A 188 -20.17 18.82 -1.15
CA VAL A 188 -19.35 19.67 -0.32
C VAL A 188 -18.18 20.19 -1.15
N GLU A 189 -18.30 21.40 -1.69
CA GLU A 189 -17.22 22.21 -2.28
C GLU A 189 -17.37 23.66 -1.86
#